data_9f47340658c3c0fb38ebdc03e3bbf93f
#
_entry.id   9f47340658c3c0fb38ebdc03e3bbf93f
#
_cell.length_a   1.000
_cell.length_b   1.000
_cell.length_c   1.000
_cell.angle_alpha   90.00
_cell.angle_beta   90.00
_cell.angle_gamma   90.00
#
_symmetry.space_group_name_H-M   'P 1'
#
loop_
_entity.id
_entity.type
_entity.pdbx_description
1 polymer ?
#
loop_
_entity_poly.entity_id
_entity_poly.type
_entity_poly.pdbx_seq_one_letter_code
_entity_poly.pdbx_strand_id
1 'polypeptide(L)'
;ILTELEKYFTVNFIDYKDIDKLSPDDFSIIFIATGGVERLVIQHFESLPRPAILLADGMQNSLAAALEISSWLRGRGMKSEILHGELPETIKRIFVLHSNFVAQRSLFGMRIGVMGTPSSWLVASNVDYLLAKRRWGIEYTDVSLDRIYEYYGQITDDEVGEALSLIHI
;
A
#
# COMPACT_ATOMS: atom_id res chain seq x y z
N ILE A 1 -2.81 -14.15 19.63
CA ILE A 1 -2.57 -13.16 18.53
C ILE A 1 -3.65 -12.09 18.59
N LEU A 2 -4.94 -12.46 18.52
CA LEU A 2 -6.05 -11.50 18.45
C LEU A 2 -6.08 -10.54 19.64
N THR A 3 -6.10 -11.06 20.85
CA THR A 3 -6.06 -10.27 22.10
C THR A 3 -4.88 -9.31 22.17
N GLU A 4 -3.77 -9.67 21.50
CA GLU A 4 -2.59 -8.80 21.44
C GLU A 4 -2.75 -7.71 20.38
N LEU A 5 -3.33 -8.04 19.24
CA LEU A 5 -3.62 -7.05 18.19
C LEU A 5 -4.66 -6.03 18.62
N GLU A 6 -5.68 -6.43 19.39
CA GLU A 6 -6.72 -5.56 19.93
C GLU A 6 -6.19 -4.47 20.88
N LYS A 7 -4.96 -4.63 21.41
CA LYS A 7 -4.30 -3.57 22.20
C LYS A 7 -3.87 -2.38 21.34
N TYR A 8 -3.70 -2.59 20.04
CA TYR A 8 -3.10 -1.62 19.12
C TYR A 8 -4.03 -1.22 17.98
N PHE A 9 -4.98 -2.09 17.62
CA PHE A 9 -5.86 -1.93 16.48
C PHE A 9 -7.31 -2.20 16.86
N THR A 10 -8.24 -1.54 16.20
CA THR A 10 -9.64 -1.98 16.18
C THR A 10 -9.76 -3.16 15.22
N VAL A 11 -9.96 -4.36 15.77
CA VAL A 11 -10.03 -5.61 14.99
C VAL A 11 -11.48 -5.98 14.75
N ASN A 12 -11.86 -6.07 13.49
CA ASN A 12 -13.19 -6.54 13.07
C ASN A 12 -13.05 -7.94 12.45
N PHE A 13 -13.85 -8.89 12.93
CA PHE A 13 -13.95 -10.20 12.35
C PHE A 13 -14.99 -10.24 11.27
N ILE A 14 -14.61 -10.81 10.13
CA ILE A 14 -15.50 -11.05 8.99
C ILE A 14 -15.47 -12.54 8.68
N ASP A 15 -16.65 -13.18 8.65
CA ASP A 15 -16.77 -14.57 8.21
C ASP A 15 -16.39 -14.67 6.72
N TYR A 16 -15.80 -15.80 6.30
CA TYR A 16 -15.43 -16.01 4.90
C TYR A 16 -16.59 -15.85 3.92
N LYS A 17 -17.84 -16.05 4.37
CA LYS A 17 -19.05 -15.84 3.57
C LYS A 17 -19.33 -14.38 3.26
N ASP A 18 -18.75 -13.50 4.04
CA ASP A 18 -18.92 -12.06 3.94
C ASP A 18 -17.67 -11.35 3.36
N ILE A 19 -16.73 -12.10 2.81
CA ILE A 19 -15.47 -11.57 2.27
C ILE A 19 -15.70 -10.52 1.17
N ASP A 20 -16.78 -10.62 0.42
CA ASP A 20 -17.17 -9.65 -0.60
C ASP A 20 -17.58 -8.27 -0.03
N LYS A 21 -17.76 -8.19 1.30
CA LYS A 21 -18.05 -6.95 2.02
C LYS A 21 -16.80 -6.22 2.50
N LEU A 22 -15.61 -6.80 2.29
CA LEU A 22 -14.34 -6.14 2.63
C LEU A 22 -14.18 -4.85 1.83
N SER A 23 -13.89 -3.76 2.52
CA SER A 23 -13.53 -2.53 1.87
C SER A 23 -12.06 -2.57 1.41
N PRO A 24 -11.74 -2.10 0.19
CA PRO A 24 -10.35 -1.90 -0.22
C PRO A 24 -9.58 -0.91 0.67
N ASP A 25 -10.29 -0.12 1.47
CA ASP A 25 -9.73 0.87 2.38
C ASP A 25 -9.35 0.27 3.73
N ASP A 26 -9.72 -1.00 3.98
CA ASP A 26 -9.40 -1.70 5.21
C ASP A 26 -8.13 -2.55 5.06
N PHE A 27 -7.24 -2.48 6.06
CA PHE A 27 -6.11 -3.40 6.14
C PHE A 27 -6.62 -4.77 6.59
N SER A 28 -6.53 -5.75 5.71
CA SER A 28 -7.14 -7.07 5.94
C SER A 28 -6.11 -8.18 6.05
N ILE A 29 -6.32 -9.09 6.99
CA ILE A 29 -5.51 -10.30 7.21
C ILE A 29 -6.44 -11.52 7.16
N ILE A 30 -6.05 -12.54 6.40
CA ILE A 30 -6.78 -13.80 6.29
C ILE A 30 -6.21 -14.77 7.34
N PHE A 31 -6.98 -15.08 8.36
CA PHE A 31 -6.58 -16.06 9.38
C PHE A 31 -6.89 -17.48 8.90
N ILE A 32 -5.86 -18.29 8.78
CA ILE A 32 -5.93 -19.70 8.41
C ILE A 32 -5.88 -20.52 9.71
N ALA A 33 -7.03 -20.93 10.21
CA ALA A 33 -7.15 -21.62 11.49
C ALA A 33 -6.83 -23.12 11.40
N THR A 34 -6.97 -23.73 10.20
CA THR A 34 -6.80 -25.20 10.02
C THR A 34 -6.46 -25.51 8.57
N GLY A 35 -5.92 -26.69 8.33
CA GLY A 35 -5.84 -27.29 7.00
C GLY A 35 -7.23 -27.66 6.45
N GLY A 36 -7.31 -27.89 5.13
CA GLY A 36 -8.55 -28.22 4.43
C GLY A 36 -9.42 -27.02 4.05
N VAL A 37 -8.97 -25.80 4.33
CA VAL A 37 -9.67 -24.54 3.99
C VAL A 37 -9.20 -23.91 2.67
N GLU A 38 -8.23 -24.53 2.01
CA GLU A 38 -7.58 -24.00 0.78
C GLU A 38 -8.61 -23.66 -0.30
N ARG A 39 -9.56 -24.57 -0.51
CA ARG A 39 -10.62 -24.40 -1.51
C ARG A 39 -11.53 -23.23 -1.18
N LEU A 40 -11.82 -22.97 0.10
CA LEU A 40 -12.64 -21.83 0.51
C LEU A 40 -11.96 -20.50 0.15
N VAL A 41 -10.65 -20.38 0.42
CA VAL A 41 -9.88 -19.18 0.06
C VAL A 41 -9.84 -19.00 -1.45
N ILE A 42 -9.57 -20.07 -2.20
CA ILE A 42 -9.47 -20.06 -3.67
C ILE A 42 -10.80 -19.67 -4.34
N GLN A 43 -11.93 -20.10 -3.82
CA GLN A 43 -13.26 -19.75 -4.34
C GLN A 43 -13.54 -18.26 -4.29
N HIS A 44 -12.94 -17.55 -3.34
CA HIS A 44 -13.09 -16.09 -3.18
C HIS A 44 -11.95 -15.27 -3.80
N PHE A 45 -11.19 -15.85 -4.74
CA PHE A 45 -9.97 -15.25 -5.30
C PHE A 45 -10.14 -13.79 -5.74
N GLU A 46 -11.26 -13.45 -6.39
CA GLU A 46 -11.50 -12.09 -6.90
C GLU A 46 -11.75 -11.07 -5.78
N SER A 47 -12.26 -11.53 -4.65
CA SER A 47 -12.59 -10.69 -3.49
C SER A 47 -11.47 -10.65 -2.44
N LEU A 48 -10.38 -11.39 -2.65
CA LEU A 48 -9.26 -11.39 -1.71
C LEU A 48 -8.55 -10.03 -1.69
N PRO A 49 -8.11 -9.56 -0.50
CA PRO A 49 -7.29 -8.37 -0.40
C PRO A 49 -5.96 -8.54 -1.16
N ARG A 50 -5.44 -7.46 -1.75
CA ARG A 50 -4.22 -7.46 -2.56
C ARG A 50 -3.18 -6.48 -2.01
N PRO A 51 -2.04 -6.94 -1.49
CA PRO A 51 -1.59 -8.35 -1.38
C PRO A 51 -2.39 -9.15 -0.35
N ALA A 52 -2.43 -10.49 -0.53
CA ALA A 52 -3.05 -11.39 0.44
C ALA A 52 -2.08 -11.64 1.60
N ILE A 53 -2.48 -11.26 2.81
CA ILE A 53 -1.71 -11.52 4.03
C ILE A 53 -2.38 -12.70 4.74
N LEU A 54 -1.66 -13.82 4.87
CA LEU A 54 -2.14 -15.04 5.45
C LEU A 54 -1.52 -15.21 6.84
N LEU A 55 -2.33 -15.26 7.89
CA LEU A 55 -1.87 -15.50 9.25
C LEU A 55 -2.15 -16.96 9.63
N ALA A 56 -1.11 -17.71 9.98
CA ALA A 56 -1.21 -19.10 10.40
C ALA A 56 -0.52 -19.30 11.77
N ASP A 57 -1.22 -19.92 12.72
CA ASP A 57 -0.67 -20.21 14.05
C ASP A 57 0.18 -21.49 14.10
N GLY A 58 0.21 -22.27 13.02
CA GLY A 58 0.92 -23.54 12.92
C GLY A 58 0.18 -24.74 13.51
N MET A 59 -0.99 -24.50 14.10
CA MET A 59 -1.83 -25.59 14.63
C MET A 59 -2.69 -26.21 13.52
N GLN A 60 -3.11 -27.45 13.70
CA GLN A 60 -4.07 -28.16 12.83
C GLN A 60 -3.77 -28.04 11.32
N ASN A 61 -2.49 -28.11 10.95
CA ASN A 61 -2.01 -27.95 9.57
C ASN A 61 -2.27 -26.58 8.93
N SER A 62 -2.55 -25.52 9.71
CA SER A 62 -2.81 -24.17 9.23
C SER A 62 -1.65 -23.61 8.40
N LEU A 63 -0.40 -23.85 8.81
CA LEU A 63 0.78 -23.41 8.06
C LEU A 63 0.90 -24.13 6.70
N ALA A 64 0.64 -25.43 6.64
CA ALA A 64 0.66 -26.17 5.38
C ALA A 64 -0.39 -25.64 4.41
N ALA A 65 -1.60 -25.38 4.89
CA ALA A 65 -2.66 -24.73 4.10
C ALA A 65 -2.28 -23.33 3.61
N ALA A 66 -1.70 -22.50 4.47
CA ALA A 66 -1.24 -21.16 4.10
C ALA A 66 -0.15 -21.21 3.01
N LEU A 67 0.79 -22.16 3.09
CA LEU A 67 1.84 -22.36 2.07
C LEU A 67 1.24 -22.77 0.72
N GLU A 68 0.28 -23.68 0.71
CA GLU A 68 -0.40 -24.11 -0.50
C GLU A 68 -1.22 -23.00 -1.14
N ILE A 69 -2.01 -22.27 -0.33
CA ILE A 69 -2.76 -21.09 -0.77
C ILE A 69 -1.80 -20.03 -1.37
N SER A 70 -0.72 -19.70 -0.65
CA SER A 70 0.26 -18.71 -1.11
C SER A 70 0.90 -19.11 -2.44
N SER A 71 1.26 -20.39 -2.61
CA SER A 71 1.81 -20.92 -3.84
C SER A 71 0.82 -20.78 -5.00
N TRP A 72 -0.44 -21.14 -4.78
CA TRP A 72 -1.51 -21.04 -5.77
C TRP A 72 -1.77 -19.59 -6.18
N LEU A 73 -1.83 -18.64 -5.21
CA LEU A 73 -2.03 -17.21 -5.46
C LEU A 73 -0.88 -16.63 -6.29
N ARG A 74 0.37 -16.94 -5.93
CA ARG A 74 1.57 -16.48 -6.68
C ARG A 74 1.59 -17.00 -8.11
N GLY A 75 1.16 -18.25 -8.33
CA GLY A 75 1.02 -18.81 -9.68
C GLY A 75 0.01 -18.04 -10.56
N ARG A 76 -0.86 -17.22 -9.96
CA ARG A 76 -1.83 -16.34 -10.64
C ARG A 76 -1.43 -14.86 -10.60
N GLY A 77 -0.18 -14.57 -10.25
CA GLY A 77 0.33 -13.21 -10.22
C GLY A 77 -0.11 -12.38 -9.00
N MET A 78 -0.83 -12.98 -8.02
CA MET A 78 -1.19 -12.31 -6.78
C MET A 78 -0.05 -12.42 -5.77
N LYS A 79 0.42 -11.27 -5.28
CA LYS A 79 1.38 -11.24 -4.18
C LYS A 79 0.72 -11.71 -2.89
N SER A 80 1.43 -12.56 -2.15
CA SER A 80 1.00 -13.03 -0.84
C SER A 80 2.16 -13.09 0.13
N GLU A 81 1.85 -12.91 1.42
CA GLU A 81 2.80 -13.05 2.52
C GLU A 81 2.18 -13.94 3.60
N ILE A 82 2.97 -14.83 4.17
CA ILE A 82 2.55 -15.69 5.28
C ILE A 82 3.17 -15.15 6.55
N LEU A 83 2.32 -14.85 7.52
CA LEU A 83 2.69 -14.48 8.88
C LEU A 83 2.59 -15.75 9.74
N HIS A 84 3.73 -16.18 10.25
CA HIS A 84 3.86 -17.34 11.11
C HIS A 84 5.11 -17.22 11.99
N GLY A 85 5.10 -17.79 13.18
CA GLY A 85 6.22 -17.81 14.11
C GLY A 85 5.88 -17.19 15.46
N GLU A 86 6.90 -16.69 16.14
CA GLU A 86 6.78 -16.09 17.47
C GLU A 86 5.87 -14.85 17.45
N LEU A 87 5.01 -14.74 18.48
CA LEU A 87 4.00 -13.71 18.56
C LEU A 87 4.57 -12.28 18.45
N PRO A 88 5.66 -11.91 19.14
CA PRO A 88 6.21 -10.55 19.05
C PRO A 88 6.67 -10.19 17.64
N GLU A 89 7.32 -11.11 16.94
CA GLU A 89 7.82 -10.89 15.58
C GLU A 89 6.67 -10.80 14.57
N THR A 90 5.65 -11.64 14.73
CA THR A 90 4.44 -11.60 13.92
C THR A 90 3.73 -10.25 14.05
N ILE A 91 3.56 -9.76 15.29
CA ILE A 91 2.93 -8.46 15.55
C ILE A 91 3.77 -7.32 14.97
N LYS A 92 5.08 -7.34 15.17
CA LYS A 92 5.99 -6.35 14.58
C LYS A 92 5.86 -6.31 13.05
N ARG A 93 5.77 -7.49 12.41
CA ARG A 93 5.56 -7.56 10.97
C ARG A 93 4.22 -6.98 10.53
N ILE A 94 3.14 -7.24 11.28
CA ILE A 94 1.82 -6.65 11.04
C ILE A 94 1.89 -5.12 11.09
N PHE A 95 2.58 -4.53 12.06
CA PHE A 95 2.78 -3.07 12.12
C PHE A 95 3.46 -2.53 10.86
N VAL A 96 4.52 -3.20 10.38
CA VAL A 96 5.20 -2.77 9.15
C VAL A 96 4.27 -2.85 7.94
N LEU A 97 3.51 -3.93 7.81
CA LEU A 97 2.56 -4.11 6.70
C LEU A 97 1.43 -3.09 6.76
N HIS A 98 0.87 -2.84 7.94
CA HIS A 98 -0.15 -1.82 8.15
C HIS A 98 0.39 -0.41 7.82
N SER A 99 1.59 -0.06 8.29
CA SER A 99 2.21 1.23 7.97
C SER A 99 2.43 1.42 6.47
N ASN A 100 2.86 0.36 5.78
CA ASN A 100 3.01 0.38 4.32
C ASN A 100 1.66 0.55 3.60
N PHE A 101 0.61 -0.11 4.10
CA PHE A 101 -0.75 0.04 3.59
C PHE A 101 -1.24 1.49 3.74
N VAL A 102 -1.11 2.07 4.94
CA VAL A 102 -1.50 3.46 5.21
C VAL A 102 -0.72 4.43 4.31
N ALA A 103 0.61 4.24 4.18
CA ALA A 103 1.43 5.07 3.29
C ALA A 103 0.98 4.97 1.83
N GLN A 104 0.70 3.76 1.33
CA GLN A 104 0.19 3.57 -0.02
C GLN A 104 -1.18 4.26 -0.22
N ARG A 105 -2.08 4.15 0.76
CA ARG A 105 -3.40 4.81 0.71
C ARG A 105 -3.28 6.32 0.71
N SER A 106 -2.33 6.90 1.46
CA SER A 106 -2.10 8.34 1.47
C SER A 106 -1.60 8.90 0.13
N LEU A 107 -0.97 8.06 -0.69
CA LEU A 107 -0.53 8.44 -2.04
C LEU A 107 -1.67 8.37 -3.07
N PHE A 108 -2.69 7.57 -2.81
CA PHE A 108 -3.79 7.36 -3.75
C PHE A 108 -4.61 8.64 -3.92
N GLY A 109 -4.74 9.10 -5.17
CA GLY A 109 -5.41 10.36 -5.50
C GLY A 109 -4.57 11.61 -5.27
N MET A 110 -3.32 11.48 -4.79
CA MET A 110 -2.39 12.60 -4.68
C MET A 110 -2.12 13.19 -6.07
N ARG A 111 -2.13 14.52 -6.16
CA ARG A 111 -1.85 15.25 -7.40
C ARG A 111 -0.49 15.92 -7.32
N ILE A 112 0.35 15.69 -8.33
CA ILE A 112 1.68 16.28 -8.45
C ILE A 112 1.71 17.14 -9.71
N GLY A 113 1.97 18.45 -9.54
CA GLY A 113 2.24 19.35 -10.65
C GLY A 113 3.70 19.23 -11.09
N VAL A 114 3.93 18.99 -12.39
CA VAL A 114 5.26 18.93 -12.99
C VAL A 114 5.50 20.21 -13.78
N MET A 115 6.53 20.96 -13.41
CA MET A 115 6.90 22.22 -14.04
C MET A 115 8.09 22.00 -14.96
N GLY A 116 7.86 22.16 -16.27
CA GLY A 116 8.89 21.93 -17.29
C GLY A 116 9.17 20.43 -17.53
N THR A 117 10.22 20.18 -18.30
CA THR A 117 10.65 18.83 -18.68
C THR A 117 12.11 18.60 -18.29
N PRO A 118 12.50 17.36 -17.94
CA PRO A 118 13.91 17.04 -17.74
C PRO A 118 14.71 17.29 -19.01
N SER A 119 15.99 17.63 -18.86
CA SER A 119 16.91 17.79 -19.99
C SER A 119 17.04 16.49 -20.78
N SER A 120 17.16 16.59 -22.11
CA SER A 120 17.09 15.45 -23.04
C SER A 120 18.21 14.40 -22.85
N TRP A 121 19.32 14.77 -22.21
CA TRP A 121 20.43 13.83 -21.91
C TRP A 121 20.21 13.03 -20.62
N LEU A 122 19.17 13.32 -19.84
CA LEU A 122 18.86 12.58 -18.64
C LEU A 122 18.09 11.30 -18.97
N VAL A 123 18.59 10.15 -18.54
CA VAL A 123 18.02 8.84 -18.91
C VAL A 123 17.03 8.28 -17.90
N ALA A 124 17.00 8.81 -16.68
CA ALA A 124 16.17 8.29 -15.59
C ALA A 124 15.27 9.34 -14.92
N SER A 125 15.22 10.57 -15.44
CA SER A 125 14.48 11.67 -14.85
C SER A 125 13.05 11.82 -15.37
N ASN A 126 12.69 11.06 -16.40
CA ASN A 126 11.33 11.02 -16.93
C ASN A 126 10.47 10.08 -16.08
N VAL A 127 9.30 10.56 -15.67
CA VAL A 127 8.32 9.75 -14.94
C VAL A 127 7.27 9.23 -15.91
N ASP A 128 7.04 7.92 -15.89
CA ASP A 128 5.88 7.33 -16.55
C ASP A 128 4.63 7.59 -15.70
N TYR A 129 3.84 8.59 -16.09
CA TYR A 129 2.63 9.02 -15.39
C TYR A 129 1.59 7.88 -15.28
N LEU A 130 1.46 7.07 -16.32
CA LEU A 130 0.52 5.96 -16.31
C LEU A 130 0.98 4.84 -15.38
N LEU A 131 2.28 4.58 -15.33
CA LEU A 131 2.84 3.60 -14.41
C LEU A 131 2.71 4.06 -12.95
N ALA A 132 2.99 5.33 -12.67
CA ALA A 132 2.84 5.92 -11.35
C ALA A 132 1.37 5.87 -10.88
N LYS A 133 0.43 6.24 -11.75
CA LYS A 133 -1.01 6.15 -11.47
C LYS A 133 -1.44 4.71 -11.18
N ARG A 134 -0.99 3.74 -12.00
CA ARG A 134 -1.33 2.32 -11.79
C ARG A 134 -0.73 1.72 -10.52
N ARG A 135 0.49 2.13 -10.14
CA ARG A 135 1.19 1.57 -8.98
C ARG A 135 0.80 2.19 -7.66
N TRP A 136 0.60 3.51 -7.63
CA TRP A 136 0.41 4.28 -6.39
C TRP A 136 -0.83 5.16 -6.39
N GLY A 137 -1.59 5.21 -7.50
CA GLY A 137 -2.75 6.08 -7.62
C GLY A 137 -2.42 7.57 -7.73
N ILE A 138 -1.14 7.92 -7.94
CA ILE A 138 -0.68 9.32 -8.05
C ILE A 138 -1.05 9.86 -9.43
N GLU A 139 -1.60 11.06 -9.47
CA GLU A 139 -1.93 11.79 -10.69
C GLU A 139 -0.92 12.90 -10.94
N TYR A 140 -0.25 12.84 -12.09
CA TYR A 140 0.64 13.89 -12.55
C TYR A 140 -0.08 14.82 -13.51
N THR A 141 0.21 16.12 -13.40
CA THR A 141 -0.35 17.15 -14.28
C THR A 141 0.78 18.09 -14.68
N ASP A 142 0.95 18.31 -15.98
CA ASP A 142 1.92 19.30 -16.47
C ASP A 142 1.42 20.72 -16.19
N VAL A 143 2.29 21.54 -15.64
CA VAL A 143 2.05 22.95 -15.38
C VAL A 143 2.83 23.77 -16.40
N SER A 144 2.13 24.64 -17.15
CA SER A 144 2.77 25.51 -18.14
C SER A 144 3.79 26.44 -17.49
N LEU A 145 4.95 26.59 -18.12
CA LEU A 145 5.96 27.56 -17.71
C LEU A 145 5.44 29.01 -17.78
N ASP A 146 4.54 29.31 -18.70
CA ASP A 146 3.93 30.67 -18.80
C ASP A 146 3.23 31.03 -17.49
N ARG A 147 2.51 30.08 -16.89
CA ARG A 147 1.87 30.30 -15.60
C ARG A 147 2.87 30.58 -14.48
N ILE A 148 4.04 29.97 -14.53
CA ILE A 148 5.11 30.22 -13.56
C ILE A 148 5.68 31.62 -13.75
N TYR A 149 5.92 32.04 -15.01
CA TYR A 149 6.40 33.38 -15.30
C TYR A 149 5.39 34.46 -14.93
N GLU A 150 4.09 34.23 -15.09
CA GLU A 150 3.04 35.12 -14.60
C GLU A 150 3.13 35.33 -13.08
N TYR A 151 3.26 34.25 -12.30
CA TYR A 151 3.46 34.38 -10.86
C TYR A 151 4.78 35.05 -10.50
N TYR A 152 5.88 34.68 -11.18
CA TYR A 152 7.19 35.26 -10.93
C TYR A 152 7.17 36.80 -11.14
N GLY A 153 6.46 37.29 -12.14
CA GLY A 153 6.32 38.73 -12.40
C GLY A 153 5.46 39.49 -11.36
N GLN A 154 4.73 38.79 -10.51
CA GLN A 154 3.88 39.38 -9.47
C GLN A 154 4.50 39.33 -8.08
N ILE A 155 5.55 38.52 -7.87
CA ILE A 155 6.21 38.34 -6.57
C ILE A 155 7.08 39.56 -6.28
N THR A 156 6.95 40.11 -5.07
CA THR A 156 7.73 41.24 -4.56
C THR A 156 8.89 40.75 -3.69
N ASP A 157 9.92 41.60 -3.51
CA ASP A 157 11.08 41.31 -2.67
C ASP A 157 10.67 41.00 -1.19
N ASP A 158 9.62 41.66 -0.71
CA ASP A 158 9.11 41.43 0.65
C ASP A 158 8.53 40.01 0.84
N GLU A 159 7.89 39.48 -0.21
CA GLU A 159 7.29 38.13 -0.16
C GLU A 159 8.34 37.01 -0.24
N VAL A 160 9.52 37.24 -0.75
CA VAL A 160 10.60 36.25 -0.85
C VAL A 160 11.57 36.30 0.34
N GLY A 161 11.48 37.29 1.22
CA GLY A 161 12.40 37.51 2.33
C GLY A 161 12.58 36.31 3.23
N GLU A 162 11.47 35.60 3.57
CA GLU A 162 11.50 34.39 4.39
C GLU A 162 12.18 33.23 3.64
N ALA A 163 11.86 33.03 2.35
CA ALA A 163 12.47 31.98 1.55
C ALA A 163 13.98 32.20 1.33
N LEU A 164 14.39 33.45 1.10
CA LEU A 164 15.81 33.81 0.95
C LEU A 164 16.58 33.60 2.25
N SER A 165 15.98 33.80 3.42
CA SER A 165 16.62 33.56 4.71
C SER A 165 17.01 32.10 4.95
N LEU A 166 16.30 31.15 4.32
CA LEU A 166 16.59 29.72 4.39
C LEU A 166 17.79 29.29 3.53
N ILE A 167 18.19 30.10 2.54
CA ILE A 167 19.30 29.79 1.62
C ILE A 167 20.67 30.16 2.25
N HIS A 168 20.67 30.98 3.28
CA HIS A 168 21.87 31.51 3.94
C HIS A 168 22.23 30.79 5.26
N ILE A 169 21.74 29.56 5.46
CA ILE A 169 22.14 28.72 6.61
C ILE A 169 23.36 27.89 6.28
#